data_b582a6f0286ae545783bad28a8d0f32a
#
_entry.id   b582a6f0286ae545783bad28a8d0f32a
#
_cell.length_a   1.000
_cell.length_b   1.000
_cell.length_c   1.000
_cell.angle_alpha   90.00
_cell.angle_beta   90.00
_cell.angle_gamma   90.00
#
_symmetry.space_group_name_H-M   'P 1'
#
loop_
_entity.id
_entity.type
_entity.pdbx_description
1 polymer ?
#
loop_
_entity_poly.entity_id
_entity_poly.type
_entity_poly.pdbx_seq_one_letter_code
_entity_poly.pdbx_strand_id
1 'polypeptide(L)'
;MTLACSRLARRRVSFRENCSGAVYIWTAFGILGMFGFAGLAIDMSYFYVARNQLQTSADAAALAGATLMSDNTAMRAEAKKYAQMNIVGDDQILADADIQRGAWDFASHTFSPGVANANAVRVTTRMAQANGNPAGTFFAGLLGFDNVDISTSAVAAYSTDKEWDVLVVQDVTGSFSAEIGDARTANHALLDCLRQRTGGDSLVGMVTFTGVAQDYVALDSMDIGYDSMSTAIDGLDSCGSNGMPACSGTHVGAGMERALEMFAEADAADPDGDHGIGRAMVILGDGAPNASGPNAGMSNQDLMNHAKSMADQAEANDISVYTVFYDETNDDAGAAFFEDLVRGQGTALRTPDSAELPTLFASLCSSLPLRLVQ
;
A
#
# COMPACT_ATOMS: atom_id res chain seq x y z
N MET A 1 106.17 18.81 -44.57
CA MET A 1 105.53 19.37 -43.37
C MET A 1 104.07 19.06 -43.39
N THR A 2 103.71 17.91 -42.80
CA THR A 2 102.38 17.28 -42.97
C THR A 2 101.82 17.18 -41.55
N LEU A 3 100.78 17.98 -41.30
CA LEU A 3 100.01 17.93 -40.05
C LEU A 3 98.96 16.85 -40.09
N ALA A 4 99.06 15.84 -39.24
CA ALA A 4 98.07 14.77 -39.06
C ALA A 4 96.94 15.27 -38.18
N CYS A 5 95.71 15.18 -38.69
CA CYS A 5 94.47 15.53 -38.00
C CYS A 5 93.97 14.26 -37.32
N SER A 6 94.08 14.16 -35.98
CA SER A 6 93.57 13.08 -35.19
C SER A 6 92.06 13.20 -35.02
N ARG A 7 91.31 12.28 -35.51
CA ARG A 7 89.84 12.13 -35.28
C ARG A 7 89.59 11.59 -33.87
N LEU A 8 89.12 12.46 -33.01
CA LEU A 8 88.54 12.03 -31.73
C LEU A 8 87.16 11.35 -32.01
N ALA A 9 87.18 10.06 -31.83
CA ALA A 9 85.97 9.26 -31.84
C ALA A 9 85.14 9.58 -30.59
N ARG A 10 84.07 10.35 -30.75
CA ARG A 10 83.07 10.48 -29.68
C ARG A 10 82.32 9.15 -29.49
N ARG A 11 82.64 8.45 -28.42
CA ARG A 11 81.87 7.31 -27.92
C ARG A 11 80.49 7.82 -27.51
N ARG A 12 79.45 7.57 -28.29
CA ARG A 12 78.06 7.76 -27.85
C ARG A 12 77.78 6.66 -26.78
N VAL A 13 77.80 7.05 -25.53
CA VAL A 13 77.20 6.25 -24.46
C VAL A 13 75.69 6.29 -24.68
N SER A 14 75.11 5.25 -25.24
CA SER A 14 73.65 5.08 -25.27
C SER A 14 73.21 4.70 -23.86
N PHE A 15 72.76 5.66 -23.09
CA PHE A 15 71.94 5.40 -21.92
C PHE A 15 70.66 4.72 -22.42
N ARG A 16 70.63 3.36 -22.40
CA ARG A 16 69.35 2.68 -22.38
C ARG A 16 68.76 3.02 -21.03
N GLU A 17 67.89 4.01 -21.00
CA GLU A 17 67.05 4.29 -19.85
C GLU A 17 66.18 3.04 -19.59
N ASN A 18 66.50 2.33 -18.54
CA ASN A 18 65.75 1.17 -18.10
C ASN A 18 64.52 1.69 -17.37
N CYS A 19 63.47 2.04 -18.12
CA CYS A 19 62.20 2.56 -17.59
C CYS A 19 61.35 1.50 -16.87
N SER A 20 61.86 0.28 -16.67
CA SER A 20 61.17 -0.82 -16.00
C SER A 20 60.71 -0.45 -14.59
N GLY A 21 61.47 0.35 -13.83
CA GLY A 21 61.07 0.80 -12.49
C GLY A 21 59.83 1.72 -12.48
N ALA A 22 59.72 2.57 -13.49
CA ALA A 22 58.55 3.50 -13.59
C ALA A 22 57.25 2.72 -13.81
N VAL A 23 57.25 1.66 -14.59
CA VAL A 23 56.08 0.82 -14.84
C VAL A 23 55.54 0.19 -13.55
N TYR A 24 56.43 -0.34 -12.69
CA TYR A 24 56.02 -0.90 -11.40
C TYR A 24 55.38 0.13 -10.47
N ILE A 25 55.89 1.35 -10.44
CA ILE A 25 55.35 2.44 -9.64
C ILE A 25 53.95 2.81 -10.14
N TRP A 26 53.75 3.00 -11.45
CA TRP A 26 52.44 3.29 -12.03
C TRP A 26 51.43 2.15 -11.85
N THR A 27 51.90 0.91 -11.98
CA THR A 27 51.06 -0.27 -11.72
C THR A 27 50.63 -0.33 -10.25
N ALA A 28 51.53 -0.04 -9.29
CA ALA A 28 51.19 -0.01 -7.88
C ALA A 28 50.15 1.08 -7.57
N PHE A 29 50.32 2.30 -8.10
CA PHE A 29 49.30 3.37 -7.96
C PHE A 29 47.95 2.99 -8.64
N GLY A 30 48.00 2.33 -9.81
CA GLY A 30 46.82 1.87 -10.50
C GLY A 30 46.05 0.81 -9.67
N ILE A 31 46.75 -0.12 -9.06
CA ILE A 31 46.16 -1.16 -8.17
C ILE A 31 45.57 -0.51 -6.91
N LEU A 32 46.30 0.39 -6.26
CA LEU A 32 45.78 1.13 -5.10
C LEU A 32 44.54 1.94 -5.43
N GLY A 33 44.54 2.63 -6.57
CA GLY A 33 43.35 3.34 -7.07
C GLY A 33 42.18 2.42 -7.31
N MET A 34 42.41 1.27 -7.94
CA MET A 34 41.35 0.29 -8.21
C MET A 34 40.72 -0.27 -6.91
N PHE A 35 41.57 -0.60 -5.91
CA PHE A 35 41.08 -1.02 -4.58
C PHE A 35 40.34 0.09 -3.85
N GLY A 36 40.79 1.35 -3.98
CA GLY A 36 40.09 2.52 -3.42
C GLY A 36 38.68 2.69 -4.02
N PHE A 37 38.55 2.60 -5.35
CA PHE A 37 37.23 2.67 -6.01
C PHE A 37 36.33 1.48 -5.67
N ALA A 38 36.88 0.26 -5.63
CA ALA A 38 36.13 -0.93 -5.24
C ALA A 38 35.61 -0.82 -3.80
N GLY A 39 36.47 -0.35 -2.88
CA GLY A 39 36.09 -0.10 -1.49
C GLY A 39 34.97 0.94 -1.36
N LEU A 40 35.10 2.07 -2.06
CA LEU A 40 34.05 3.08 -2.09
C LEU A 40 32.73 2.55 -2.67
N ALA A 41 32.77 1.70 -3.69
CA ALA A 41 31.58 1.07 -4.25
C ALA A 41 30.87 0.17 -3.24
N ILE A 42 31.62 -0.55 -2.39
CA ILE A 42 31.07 -1.39 -1.32
C ILE A 42 30.37 -0.53 -0.27
N ASP A 43 31.02 0.54 0.22
CA ASP A 43 30.42 1.45 1.21
C ASP A 43 29.16 2.12 0.65
N MET A 44 29.17 2.59 -0.59
CA MET A 44 28.01 3.19 -1.24
C MET A 44 26.86 2.19 -1.41
N SER A 45 27.16 0.93 -1.75
CA SER A 45 26.17 -0.13 -1.85
C SER A 45 25.52 -0.41 -0.49
N TYR A 46 26.29 -0.45 0.56
CA TYR A 46 25.80 -0.62 1.94
C TYR A 46 24.87 0.53 2.34
N PHE A 47 25.27 1.78 2.09
CA PHE A 47 24.44 2.96 2.41
C PHE A 47 23.15 2.99 1.61
N TYR A 48 23.17 2.53 0.35
CA TYR A 48 21.95 2.41 -0.46
C TYR A 48 20.97 1.40 0.13
N VAL A 49 21.46 0.21 0.52
CA VAL A 49 20.64 -0.81 1.16
C VAL A 49 20.08 -0.31 2.49
N ALA A 50 20.93 0.28 3.35
CA ALA A 50 20.52 0.82 4.63
C ALA A 50 19.44 1.91 4.47
N ARG A 51 19.61 2.82 3.49
CA ARG A 51 18.62 3.85 3.19
C ARG A 51 17.27 3.27 2.74
N ASN A 52 17.28 2.24 1.88
CA ASN A 52 16.03 1.59 1.44
C ASN A 52 15.32 0.90 2.61
N GLN A 53 16.05 0.23 3.50
CA GLN A 53 15.47 -0.37 4.69
C GLN A 53 14.88 0.69 5.65
N LEU A 54 15.59 1.81 5.87
CA LEU A 54 15.06 2.94 6.62
C LEU A 54 13.80 3.50 5.99
N GLN A 55 13.74 3.63 4.65
CA GLN A 55 12.55 4.10 3.95
C GLN A 55 11.37 3.16 4.17
N THR A 56 11.56 1.85 3.96
CA THR A 56 10.52 0.83 4.22
C THR A 56 10.00 0.90 5.66
N SER A 57 10.91 1.11 6.62
CA SER A 57 10.55 1.28 8.04
C SER A 57 9.74 2.56 8.27
N ALA A 58 10.13 3.68 7.64
CA ALA A 58 9.41 4.96 7.75
C ALA A 58 8.02 4.87 7.14
N ASP A 59 7.89 4.25 5.95
CA ASP A 59 6.63 4.06 5.23
C ASP A 59 5.65 3.23 6.06
N ALA A 60 6.09 2.07 6.56
CA ALA A 60 5.28 1.19 7.40
C ALA A 60 4.83 1.90 8.70
N ALA A 61 5.75 2.62 9.34
CA ALA A 61 5.45 3.34 10.58
C ALA A 61 4.49 4.53 10.37
N ALA A 62 4.64 5.27 9.26
CA ALA A 62 3.76 6.38 8.93
C ALA A 62 2.33 5.89 8.67
N LEU A 63 2.17 4.84 7.86
CA LEU A 63 0.87 4.23 7.59
C LEU A 63 0.23 3.70 8.88
N ALA A 64 0.96 2.91 9.68
CA ALA A 64 0.44 2.37 10.93
C ALA A 64 0.07 3.47 11.93
N GLY A 65 0.89 4.51 12.07
CA GLY A 65 0.59 5.66 12.94
C GLY A 65 -0.66 6.41 12.47
N ALA A 66 -0.81 6.58 11.17
CA ALA A 66 -1.94 7.31 10.62
C ALA A 66 -3.29 6.64 10.93
N THR A 67 -3.37 5.30 11.04
CA THR A 67 -4.62 4.60 11.40
C THR A 67 -5.17 4.98 12.78
N LEU A 68 -4.32 5.47 13.70
CA LEU A 68 -4.66 5.81 15.09
C LEU A 68 -4.51 7.31 15.39
N MET A 69 -4.66 8.18 14.39
CA MET A 69 -4.44 9.62 14.52
C MET A 69 -5.31 10.33 15.57
N SER A 70 -6.46 9.77 15.93
CA SER A 70 -7.34 10.32 16.97
C SER A 70 -6.72 10.28 18.37
N ASP A 71 -5.89 9.28 18.65
CA ASP A 71 -5.14 9.13 19.91
C ASP A 71 -3.63 9.28 19.66
N ASN A 72 -3.06 10.40 20.09
CA ASN A 72 -1.64 10.69 19.89
C ASN A 72 -0.71 9.68 20.58
N THR A 73 -1.14 9.07 21.69
CA THR A 73 -0.35 8.06 22.40
C THR A 73 -0.36 6.73 21.66
N ALA A 74 -1.54 6.27 21.26
CA ALA A 74 -1.72 5.06 20.46
C ALA A 74 -1.03 5.18 19.11
N MET A 75 -1.18 6.31 18.42
CA MET A 75 -0.51 6.64 17.15
C MET A 75 1.02 6.46 17.25
N ARG A 76 1.64 7.05 18.28
CA ARG A 76 3.10 6.96 18.48
C ARG A 76 3.54 5.53 18.81
N ALA A 77 2.75 4.83 19.63
CA ALA A 77 3.06 3.45 20.02
C ALA A 77 3.00 2.51 18.80
N GLU A 78 1.97 2.64 17.96
CA GLU A 78 1.81 1.81 16.78
C GLU A 78 2.86 2.13 15.71
N ALA A 79 3.11 3.41 15.42
CA ALA A 79 4.19 3.82 14.51
C ALA A 79 5.54 3.24 14.95
N LYS A 80 5.85 3.31 16.25
CA LYS A 80 7.10 2.77 16.81
C LYS A 80 7.21 1.26 16.65
N LYS A 81 6.13 0.54 16.91
CA LYS A 81 6.04 -0.92 16.75
C LYS A 81 6.34 -1.33 15.31
N TYR A 82 5.71 -0.71 14.32
CA TYR A 82 5.93 -1.03 12.91
C TYR A 82 7.32 -0.60 12.41
N ALA A 83 7.87 0.51 12.89
CA ALA A 83 9.26 0.86 12.61
C ALA A 83 10.24 -0.21 13.08
N GLN A 84 10.02 -0.75 14.27
CA GLN A 84 10.87 -1.79 14.87
C GLN A 84 10.74 -3.16 14.21
N MET A 85 9.61 -3.47 13.58
CA MET A 85 9.43 -4.72 12.81
C MET A 85 10.29 -4.76 11.55
N ASN A 86 10.71 -3.60 11.03
CA ASN A 86 11.56 -3.45 9.85
C ASN A 86 12.98 -3.01 10.28
N ILE A 87 13.63 -3.81 11.11
CA ILE A 87 14.93 -3.49 11.73
C ILE A 87 16.01 -3.25 10.66
N VAL A 88 16.74 -2.14 10.81
CA VAL A 88 17.97 -1.84 10.09
C VAL A 88 19.14 -1.89 11.09
N GLY A 89 19.92 -2.96 11.05
CA GLY A 89 20.94 -3.21 12.06
C GLY A 89 20.36 -3.71 13.39
N ASP A 90 21.13 -3.63 14.47
CA ASP A 90 20.78 -4.18 15.79
C ASP A 90 20.12 -3.15 16.74
N ASP A 91 19.97 -1.86 16.33
CA ASP A 91 19.66 -0.77 17.24
C ASP A 91 18.36 0.00 16.93
N GLN A 92 17.93 0.82 17.88
CA GLN A 92 16.73 1.65 17.77
C GLN A 92 16.84 2.67 16.63
N ILE A 93 15.98 2.52 15.63
CA ILE A 93 15.94 3.38 14.44
C ILE A 93 15.14 4.66 14.72
N LEU A 94 14.21 4.62 15.68
CA LEU A 94 13.20 5.65 15.88
C LEU A 94 13.12 6.10 17.34
N ALA A 95 13.29 7.41 17.57
CA ALA A 95 12.93 8.06 18.80
C ALA A 95 11.51 8.66 18.72
N ASP A 96 10.85 8.90 19.87
CA ASP A 96 9.49 9.48 19.89
C ASP A 96 9.41 10.85 19.19
N ALA A 97 10.49 11.63 19.22
CA ALA A 97 10.58 12.92 18.55
C ALA A 97 10.53 12.83 17.01
N ASP A 98 10.77 11.65 16.45
CA ASP A 98 10.78 11.43 14.99
C ASP A 98 9.37 11.17 14.44
N ILE A 99 8.37 11.03 15.31
CA ILE A 99 6.96 10.85 14.94
C ILE A 99 6.24 12.18 15.17
N GLN A 100 5.74 12.77 14.11
CA GLN A 100 5.08 14.07 14.13
C GLN A 100 3.67 13.96 13.56
N ARG A 101 2.68 14.39 14.34
CA ARG A 101 1.32 14.61 13.88
C ARG A 101 1.21 16.01 13.30
N GLY A 102 0.55 16.16 12.14
CA GLY A 102 0.43 17.45 11.46
C GLY A 102 -0.60 17.42 10.35
N ALA A 103 -0.62 18.48 9.55
CA ALA A 103 -1.42 18.54 8.34
C ALA A 103 -0.55 18.45 7.10
N TRP A 104 -1.02 17.69 6.13
CA TRP A 104 -0.52 17.65 4.76
C TRP A 104 -1.42 18.48 3.88
N ASP A 105 -0.84 19.43 3.16
CA ASP A 105 -1.53 20.21 2.13
C ASP A 105 -1.26 19.55 0.78
N PHE A 106 -2.33 19.04 0.15
CA PHE A 106 -2.24 18.31 -1.11
C PHE A 106 -1.96 19.21 -2.32
N ALA A 107 -2.31 20.51 -2.23
CA ALA A 107 -2.06 21.44 -3.32
C ALA A 107 -0.62 21.93 -3.35
N SER A 108 -0.04 22.22 -2.19
CA SER A 108 1.34 22.70 -2.07
C SER A 108 2.37 21.59 -1.82
N HIS A 109 1.92 20.34 -1.58
CA HIS A 109 2.73 19.19 -1.21
C HIS A 109 3.62 19.48 0.02
N THR A 110 3.04 20.11 1.07
CA THR A 110 3.78 20.48 2.26
C THR A 110 3.18 19.90 3.54
N PHE A 111 4.06 19.51 4.46
CA PHE A 111 3.67 19.02 5.78
C PHE A 111 3.89 20.11 6.84
N SER A 112 2.82 20.42 7.60
CA SER A 112 2.83 21.37 8.72
C SER A 112 2.67 20.63 10.05
N PRO A 113 3.71 20.53 10.89
CA PRO A 113 3.62 19.79 12.16
C PRO A 113 2.84 20.57 13.23
N GLY A 114 2.19 19.85 14.14
CA GLY A 114 1.63 20.39 15.39
C GLY A 114 0.36 21.24 15.23
N VAL A 115 -0.33 21.16 14.09
CA VAL A 115 -1.58 21.88 13.86
C VAL A 115 -2.79 21.17 14.48
N ALA A 116 -3.87 21.92 14.77
CA ALA A 116 -5.08 21.38 15.41
C ALA A 116 -5.80 20.40 14.46
N ASN A 117 -5.97 20.78 13.19
CA ASN A 117 -6.63 19.97 12.15
C ASN A 117 -5.60 19.07 11.46
N ALA A 118 -5.04 18.13 12.20
CA ALA A 118 -4.04 17.22 11.67
C ALA A 118 -4.72 16.11 10.86
N ASN A 119 -4.28 15.94 9.61
CA ASN A 119 -4.69 14.87 8.71
C ASN A 119 -3.52 13.96 8.29
N ALA A 120 -2.33 14.15 8.86
CA ALA A 120 -1.13 13.43 8.46
C ALA A 120 -0.20 13.07 9.63
N VAL A 121 0.55 12.00 9.44
CA VAL A 121 1.65 11.59 10.32
C VAL A 121 2.93 11.55 9.52
N ARG A 122 3.95 12.27 9.96
CA ARG A 122 5.31 12.17 9.43
C ARG A 122 6.16 11.34 10.38
N VAL A 123 6.83 10.35 9.84
CA VAL A 123 7.80 9.53 10.55
C VAL A 123 9.16 9.69 9.90
N THR A 124 10.18 9.97 10.70
CA THR A 124 11.58 10.07 10.26
C THR A 124 12.38 8.97 10.93
N THR A 125 12.94 8.08 10.16
CA THR A 125 13.85 7.02 10.61
C THR A 125 15.31 7.41 10.37
N ARG A 126 16.21 7.01 11.29
CA ARG A 126 17.61 7.43 11.24
C ARG A 126 18.55 6.33 11.69
N MET A 127 19.65 6.21 10.96
CA MET A 127 20.91 5.67 11.46
C MET A 127 21.85 6.87 11.66
N ALA A 128 22.01 7.31 12.91
CA ALA A 128 22.76 8.53 13.21
C ALA A 128 23.51 8.41 14.54
N GLN A 129 24.61 9.12 14.65
CA GLN A 129 25.42 9.16 15.88
C GLN A 129 24.61 9.68 17.07
N ALA A 130 23.68 10.60 16.84
CA ALA A 130 22.79 11.13 17.87
C ALA A 130 21.85 10.04 18.45
N ASN A 131 21.57 8.98 17.71
CA ASN A 131 20.73 7.86 18.14
C ASN A 131 21.56 6.64 18.61
N GLY A 132 22.90 6.74 18.59
CA GLY A 132 23.80 5.66 19.00
C GLY A 132 24.03 4.57 17.93
N ASN A 133 23.46 4.72 16.73
CA ASN A 133 23.54 3.73 15.64
C ASN A 133 23.92 4.34 14.27
N PRO A 134 25.03 5.09 14.14
CA PRO A 134 25.44 5.61 12.85
C PRO A 134 25.80 4.48 11.88
N ALA A 135 25.63 4.69 10.58
CA ALA A 135 26.06 3.75 9.57
C ALA A 135 27.62 3.72 9.52
N GLY A 136 28.19 2.60 9.90
CA GLY A 136 29.64 2.40 9.82
C GLY A 136 30.14 2.29 8.38
N THR A 137 31.38 2.67 8.14
CA THR A 137 32.06 2.51 6.85
C THR A 137 33.06 1.34 6.92
N PHE A 138 33.24 0.65 5.81
CA PHE A 138 34.24 -0.42 5.72
C PHE A 138 35.60 0.10 5.20
N PHE A 139 35.57 0.88 4.13
CA PHE A 139 36.78 1.36 3.46
C PHE A 139 37.02 2.85 3.66
N ALA A 140 35.97 3.65 3.76
CA ALA A 140 36.11 5.07 4.01
C ALA A 140 36.69 5.38 5.39
N GLY A 141 36.57 4.45 6.37
CA GLY A 141 37.24 4.50 7.67
C GLY A 141 38.75 4.55 7.57
N LEU A 142 39.37 3.94 6.58
CA LEU A 142 40.80 4.02 6.30
C LEU A 142 41.25 5.44 5.93
N LEU A 143 40.31 6.29 5.48
CA LEU A 143 40.52 7.69 5.12
C LEU A 143 40.09 8.65 6.25
N GLY A 144 39.66 8.13 7.41
CA GLY A 144 39.24 8.89 8.58
C GLY A 144 37.72 9.20 8.61
N PHE A 145 36.90 8.56 7.77
CA PHE A 145 35.45 8.71 7.75
C PHE A 145 34.80 7.44 8.34
N ASP A 146 34.79 7.33 9.67
CA ASP A 146 34.37 6.11 10.36
C ASP A 146 32.86 5.85 10.30
N ASN A 147 32.05 6.90 10.21
CA ASN A 147 30.60 6.82 10.28
C ASN A 147 29.93 7.82 9.34
N VAL A 148 28.72 7.49 8.90
CA VAL A 148 27.83 8.37 8.11
C VAL A 148 26.44 8.34 8.73
N ASP A 149 25.83 9.51 8.87
CA ASP A 149 24.43 9.62 9.29
C ASP A 149 23.51 9.50 8.06
N ILE A 150 22.54 8.58 8.16
CA ILE A 150 21.53 8.35 7.12
C ILE A 150 20.16 8.58 7.75
N SER A 151 19.30 9.34 7.08
CA SER A 151 17.92 9.52 7.49
C SER A 151 16.98 9.50 6.29
N THR A 152 15.76 9.00 6.53
CA THR A 152 14.66 9.04 5.57
C THR A 152 13.38 9.46 6.30
N SER A 153 12.41 9.95 5.55
CA SER A 153 11.10 10.28 6.12
C SER A 153 9.99 9.82 5.20
N ALA A 154 8.85 9.48 5.81
CA ALA A 154 7.60 9.20 5.13
C ALA A 154 6.48 10.01 5.75
N VAL A 155 5.52 10.39 4.94
CA VAL A 155 4.27 11.04 5.39
C VAL A 155 3.12 10.20 4.91
N ALA A 156 2.29 9.75 5.83
CA ALA A 156 0.98 9.18 5.52
C ALA A 156 -0.09 10.19 5.89
N ALA A 157 -0.97 10.48 4.96
CA ALA A 157 -2.01 11.49 5.12
C ALA A 157 -3.39 10.94 4.75
N TYR A 158 -4.41 11.41 5.47
CA TYR A 158 -5.78 11.33 5.01
C TYR A 158 -6.03 12.47 4.04
N SER A 159 -6.60 12.16 2.89
CA SER A 159 -7.11 13.20 2.00
C SER A 159 -8.46 13.67 2.55
N THR A 160 -8.49 14.86 3.15
CA THR A 160 -9.75 15.50 3.54
C THR A 160 -10.48 16.13 2.35
N ASP A 161 -9.77 16.28 1.23
CA ASP A 161 -10.28 16.89 -0.01
C ASP A 161 -10.53 15.84 -1.11
N LYS A 162 -10.34 14.56 -0.82
CA LYS A 162 -10.66 13.49 -1.75
C LYS A 162 -11.85 12.71 -1.25
N GLU A 163 -12.84 12.76 -2.03
CA GLU A 163 -14.04 11.95 -1.95
C GLU A 163 -13.67 10.50 -2.28
N TRP A 164 -14.34 9.58 -1.63
CA TRP A 164 -14.20 8.15 -1.88
C TRP A 164 -15.53 7.59 -2.31
N ASP A 165 -15.57 7.08 -3.53
CA ASP A 165 -16.71 6.32 -3.99
C ASP A 165 -16.55 4.88 -3.56
N VAL A 166 -17.51 4.39 -2.79
CA VAL A 166 -17.48 3.04 -2.22
C VAL A 166 -18.69 2.24 -2.64
N LEU A 167 -18.47 1.14 -3.34
CA LEU A 167 -19.50 0.14 -3.63
C LEU A 167 -19.28 -1.11 -2.79
N VAL A 168 -20.29 -1.49 -2.01
CA VAL A 168 -20.31 -2.76 -1.29
C VAL A 168 -20.89 -3.83 -2.20
N VAL A 169 -20.20 -4.95 -2.35
CA VAL A 169 -20.64 -6.15 -3.07
C VAL A 169 -20.94 -7.24 -2.02
N GLN A 170 -22.22 -7.33 -1.66
CA GLN A 170 -22.70 -8.10 -0.53
C GLN A 170 -23.23 -9.46 -0.95
N ASP A 171 -22.66 -10.51 -0.38
CA ASP A 171 -23.21 -11.87 -0.47
C ASP A 171 -24.55 -11.95 0.31
N VAL A 172 -25.57 -12.46 -0.35
CA VAL A 172 -26.88 -12.74 0.25
C VAL A 172 -27.31 -14.18 -0.04
N THR A 173 -26.38 -15.07 -0.33
CA THR A 173 -26.65 -16.48 -0.58
C THR A 173 -27.25 -17.17 0.65
N GLY A 174 -27.80 -18.36 0.44
CA GLY A 174 -28.43 -19.12 1.52
C GLY A 174 -27.46 -19.58 2.61
N SER A 175 -26.17 -19.75 2.28
CA SER A 175 -25.10 -20.04 3.25
C SER A 175 -24.87 -18.89 4.21
N PHE A 176 -25.00 -17.65 3.73
CA PHE A 176 -24.80 -16.42 4.51
C PHE A 176 -26.02 -15.98 5.34
N SER A 177 -27.09 -16.82 5.39
CA SER A 177 -28.36 -16.43 6.01
C SER A 177 -28.31 -16.25 7.52
N ALA A 178 -27.47 -16.98 8.23
CA ALA A 178 -27.33 -16.87 9.67
C ALA A 178 -26.55 -15.60 10.10
N GLU A 179 -25.65 -15.11 9.25
CA GLU A 179 -24.73 -14.02 9.48
C GLU A 179 -25.24 -12.66 8.97
N ILE A 180 -26.40 -12.65 8.31
CA ILE A 180 -26.95 -11.42 7.69
C ILE A 180 -27.17 -10.29 8.72
N GLY A 181 -27.45 -10.63 9.98
CA GLY A 181 -27.56 -9.67 11.07
C GLY A 181 -26.24 -8.97 11.41
N ASP A 182 -25.15 -9.73 11.41
CA ASP A 182 -23.80 -9.19 11.65
C ASP A 182 -23.31 -8.42 10.43
N ALA A 183 -23.67 -8.87 9.21
CA ALA A 183 -23.40 -8.14 7.98
C ALA A 183 -24.11 -6.78 7.96
N ARG A 184 -25.36 -6.67 8.42
CA ARG A 184 -26.05 -5.38 8.57
C ARG A 184 -25.26 -4.46 9.51
N THR A 185 -24.86 -4.97 10.68
CA THR A 185 -24.08 -4.21 11.66
C THR A 185 -22.72 -3.76 11.09
N ALA A 186 -22.08 -4.63 10.31
CA ALA A 186 -20.82 -4.33 9.64
C ALA A 186 -20.98 -3.23 8.57
N ASN A 187 -22.02 -3.33 7.74
CA ASN A 187 -22.31 -2.31 6.73
C ASN A 187 -22.66 -0.96 7.35
N HIS A 188 -23.40 -0.93 8.47
CA HIS A 188 -23.61 0.32 9.23
C HIS A 188 -22.32 0.88 9.77
N ALA A 189 -21.41 0.05 10.31
CA ALA A 189 -20.12 0.52 10.81
C ALA A 189 -19.26 1.13 9.69
N LEU A 190 -19.29 0.56 8.48
CA LEU A 190 -18.64 1.13 7.30
C LEU A 190 -19.27 2.47 6.91
N LEU A 191 -20.60 2.51 6.77
CA LEU A 191 -21.36 3.70 6.37
C LEU A 191 -21.14 4.87 7.32
N ASP A 192 -21.23 4.62 8.63
CA ASP A 192 -21.00 5.62 9.67
C ASP A 192 -19.55 6.14 9.67
N CYS A 193 -18.59 5.25 9.45
CA CYS A 193 -17.19 5.61 9.36
C CYS A 193 -16.92 6.44 8.11
N LEU A 194 -17.47 6.08 6.96
CA LEU A 194 -17.35 6.84 5.72
C LEU A 194 -17.92 8.25 5.91
N ARG A 195 -19.14 8.37 6.46
CA ARG A 195 -19.77 9.67 6.76
C ARG A 195 -18.90 10.59 7.62
N GLN A 196 -18.15 10.02 8.57
CA GLN A 196 -17.27 10.79 9.47
C GLN A 196 -15.95 11.21 8.81
N ARG A 197 -15.51 10.50 7.77
CA ARG A 197 -14.17 10.63 7.20
C ARG A 197 -14.13 11.26 5.82
N THR A 198 -15.19 11.09 5.04
CA THR A 198 -15.29 11.63 3.69
C THR A 198 -16.22 12.86 3.63
N GLY A 199 -16.08 13.66 2.61
CA GLY A 199 -17.01 14.76 2.34
C GLY A 199 -18.39 14.24 1.95
N GLY A 200 -19.40 15.13 1.96
CA GLY A 200 -20.76 14.82 1.56
C GLY A 200 -20.91 14.37 0.10
N ASP A 201 -19.96 14.74 -0.73
CA ASP A 201 -19.96 14.43 -2.17
C ASP A 201 -19.45 12.99 -2.49
N SER A 202 -18.86 12.28 -1.51
CA SER A 202 -18.50 10.86 -1.67
C SER A 202 -19.71 10.01 -2.01
N LEU A 203 -19.57 9.13 -3.00
CA LEU A 203 -20.66 8.24 -3.41
C LEU A 203 -20.61 6.93 -2.62
N VAL A 204 -21.79 6.43 -2.24
CA VAL A 204 -21.94 5.13 -1.60
C VAL A 204 -23.08 4.34 -2.24
N GLY A 205 -22.90 3.07 -2.45
CA GLY A 205 -23.91 2.17 -3.01
C GLY A 205 -23.70 0.73 -2.63
N MET A 206 -24.66 -0.13 -2.96
CA MET A 206 -24.59 -1.56 -2.67
C MET A 206 -25.16 -2.40 -3.80
N VAL A 207 -24.42 -3.41 -4.16
CA VAL A 207 -24.84 -4.53 -5.01
C VAL A 207 -24.99 -5.76 -4.13
N THR A 208 -26.10 -6.49 -4.25
CA THR A 208 -26.25 -7.81 -3.65
C THR A 208 -26.07 -8.89 -4.72
N PHE A 209 -25.53 -10.03 -4.35
CA PHE A 209 -25.38 -11.14 -5.28
C PHE A 209 -25.73 -12.50 -4.69
N THR A 210 -26.16 -13.38 -5.60
CA THR A 210 -26.26 -14.84 -5.45
C THR A 210 -25.62 -15.47 -6.69
N GLY A 211 -26.29 -16.32 -7.44
CA GLY A 211 -25.89 -16.71 -8.81
C GLY A 211 -26.08 -15.59 -9.84
N VAL A 212 -26.73 -14.50 -9.46
CA VAL A 212 -26.92 -13.25 -10.24
C VAL A 212 -26.67 -12.05 -9.33
N ALA A 213 -26.36 -10.90 -9.93
CA ALA A 213 -26.25 -9.64 -9.20
C ALA A 213 -27.56 -8.84 -9.29
N GLN A 214 -27.77 -7.97 -8.31
CA GLN A 214 -28.89 -7.03 -8.26
C GLN A 214 -28.44 -5.72 -7.63
N ASP A 215 -28.85 -4.60 -8.23
CA ASP A 215 -28.74 -3.29 -7.61
C ASP A 215 -29.61 -3.25 -6.36
N TYR A 216 -28.98 -3.06 -5.24
CA TYR A 216 -29.68 -2.96 -3.97
C TYR A 216 -29.82 -1.51 -3.51
N VAL A 217 -28.74 -0.75 -3.61
CA VAL A 217 -28.73 0.71 -3.41
C VAL A 217 -27.94 1.33 -4.54
N ALA A 218 -28.53 2.31 -5.24
CA ALA A 218 -27.84 3.06 -6.26
C ALA A 218 -26.62 3.78 -5.67
N LEU A 219 -25.60 3.99 -6.49
CA LEU A 219 -24.44 4.78 -6.11
C LEU A 219 -24.85 6.26 -6.10
N ASP A 220 -24.93 6.86 -4.92
CA ASP A 220 -25.40 8.22 -4.70
C ASP A 220 -24.55 8.93 -3.64
N SER A 221 -24.59 10.27 -3.62
CA SER A 221 -23.78 11.06 -2.68
C SER A 221 -24.14 10.74 -1.22
N MET A 222 -23.14 10.82 -0.34
CA MET A 222 -23.31 10.53 1.08
C MET A 222 -24.32 11.49 1.74
N ASP A 223 -24.42 12.73 1.27
CA ASP A 223 -25.37 13.72 1.79
C ASP A 223 -26.82 13.37 1.50
N ILE A 224 -27.09 12.76 0.35
CA ILE A 224 -28.46 12.40 -0.11
C ILE A 224 -28.73 10.92 0.17
N GLY A 225 -27.76 10.06 -0.12
CA GLY A 225 -27.88 8.60 -0.12
C GLY A 225 -27.74 7.94 1.25
N TYR A 226 -27.22 8.66 2.27
CA TYR A 226 -26.96 8.04 3.58
C TYR A 226 -28.21 7.39 4.20
N ASP A 227 -29.32 8.11 4.27
CA ASP A 227 -30.54 7.61 4.88
C ASP A 227 -31.15 6.46 4.06
N SER A 228 -31.02 6.53 2.73
CA SER A 228 -31.46 5.45 1.82
C SER A 228 -30.60 4.20 2.02
N MET A 229 -29.27 4.36 2.07
CA MET A 229 -28.34 3.27 2.29
C MET A 229 -28.53 2.65 3.68
N SER A 230 -28.69 3.47 4.73
CA SER A 230 -28.94 3.02 6.09
C SER A 230 -30.25 2.21 6.18
N THR A 231 -31.32 2.71 5.57
CA THR A 231 -32.62 2.01 5.53
C THR A 231 -32.54 0.69 4.75
N ALA A 232 -31.79 0.68 3.65
CA ALA A 232 -31.58 -0.53 2.85
C ALA A 232 -30.75 -1.56 3.63
N ILE A 233 -29.71 -1.15 4.35
CA ILE A 233 -28.94 -2.03 5.23
C ILE A 233 -29.82 -2.69 6.28
N ASP A 234 -30.75 -1.95 6.89
CA ASP A 234 -31.73 -2.51 7.84
C ASP A 234 -32.64 -3.55 7.20
N GLY A 235 -32.97 -3.37 5.92
CA GLY A 235 -33.79 -4.28 5.11
C GLY A 235 -33.02 -5.43 4.48
N LEU A 236 -31.69 -5.46 4.55
CA LEU A 236 -30.85 -6.51 3.96
C LEU A 236 -31.26 -7.88 4.53
N ASP A 237 -31.47 -8.87 3.65
CA ASP A 237 -31.90 -10.22 4.06
C ASP A 237 -31.22 -11.27 3.18
N SER A 238 -31.39 -12.54 3.53
CA SER A 238 -30.90 -13.63 2.69
C SER A 238 -31.71 -13.77 1.41
N CYS A 239 -31.14 -14.42 0.42
CA CYS A 239 -31.78 -14.67 -0.89
C CYS A 239 -33.23 -15.16 -0.79
N GLY A 240 -34.07 -14.67 -1.70
CA GLY A 240 -35.47 -15.01 -1.77
C GLY A 240 -36.39 -14.34 -0.75
N SER A 241 -35.82 -13.51 0.15
CA SER A 241 -36.57 -12.75 1.16
C SER A 241 -36.45 -11.26 0.86
N ASN A 242 -37.45 -10.46 1.26
CA ASN A 242 -37.45 -8.99 1.24
C ASN A 242 -36.94 -8.32 -0.06
N GLY A 243 -37.24 -8.92 -1.23
CA GLY A 243 -36.78 -8.38 -2.52
C GLY A 243 -35.35 -8.72 -2.91
N MET A 244 -34.68 -9.58 -2.12
CA MET A 244 -33.36 -10.12 -2.47
C MET A 244 -33.46 -11.04 -3.70
N PRO A 245 -32.34 -11.22 -4.45
CA PRO A 245 -32.27 -12.17 -5.56
C PRO A 245 -32.72 -13.58 -5.15
N ALA A 246 -33.18 -14.37 -6.09
CA ALA A 246 -33.47 -15.77 -5.84
C ALA A 246 -32.23 -16.55 -5.44
N CYS A 247 -32.34 -17.52 -4.54
CA CYS A 247 -31.23 -18.39 -4.15
C CYS A 247 -30.80 -19.25 -5.36
N SER A 248 -29.64 -18.98 -5.94
CA SER A 248 -29.21 -19.54 -7.22
C SER A 248 -27.70 -19.75 -7.35
N GLY A 249 -27.04 -20.13 -6.27
CA GLY A 249 -25.57 -20.30 -6.21
C GLY A 249 -24.83 -19.06 -5.79
N THR A 250 -23.50 -19.06 -5.94
CA THR A 250 -22.61 -17.99 -5.52
C THR A 250 -21.77 -17.54 -6.70
N HIS A 251 -22.00 -16.32 -7.20
CA HIS A 251 -21.29 -15.76 -8.34
C HIS A 251 -20.73 -14.37 -8.01
N VAL A 252 -19.65 -14.34 -7.26
CA VAL A 252 -18.93 -13.11 -6.84
C VAL A 252 -18.63 -12.21 -8.05
N GLY A 253 -18.16 -12.80 -9.17
CA GLY A 253 -17.85 -12.08 -10.40
C GLY A 253 -19.02 -11.30 -10.97
N ALA A 254 -20.26 -11.81 -10.86
CA ALA A 254 -21.43 -11.06 -11.30
C ALA A 254 -21.69 -9.83 -10.44
N GLY A 255 -21.51 -9.94 -9.11
CA GLY A 255 -21.58 -8.79 -8.19
C GLY A 255 -20.54 -7.72 -8.51
N MET A 256 -19.31 -8.14 -8.77
CA MET A 256 -18.21 -7.24 -9.16
C MET A 256 -18.45 -6.57 -10.52
N GLU A 257 -18.92 -7.34 -11.53
CA GLU A 257 -19.28 -6.81 -12.85
C GLU A 257 -20.31 -5.70 -12.72
N ARG A 258 -21.38 -5.95 -11.97
CA ARG A 258 -22.42 -4.94 -11.77
C ARG A 258 -21.92 -3.71 -11.01
N ALA A 259 -21.05 -3.88 -10.04
CA ALA A 259 -20.41 -2.75 -9.35
C ALA A 259 -19.56 -1.91 -10.30
N LEU A 260 -18.81 -2.53 -11.22
CA LEU A 260 -18.06 -1.81 -12.25
C LEU A 260 -18.96 -1.01 -13.20
N GLU A 261 -20.09 -1.60 -13.59
CA GLU A 261 -21.11 -0.92 -14.39
C GLU A 261 -21.67 0.31 -13.66
N MET A 262 -21.98 0.19 -12.36
CA MET A 262 -22.49 1.32 -11.56
C MET A 262 -21.49 2.46 -11.45
N PHE A 263 -20.18 2.18 -11.31
CA PHE A 263 -19.15 3.21 -11.39
C PHE A 263 -19.12 3.89 -12.76
N ALA A 264 -19.22 3.12 -13.84
CA ALA A 264 -19.25 3.66 -15.20
C ALA A 264 -20.53 4.46 -15.48
N GLU A 265 -21.68 4.06 -14.92
CA GLU A 265 -22.93 4.82 -14.99
C GLU A 265 -22.81 6.16 -14.25
N ALA A 266 -22.16 6.20 -13.09
CA ALA A 266 -21.90 7.44 -12.36
C ALA A 266 -20.99 8.39 -13.16
N ASP A 267 -19.91 7.88 -13.77
CA ASP A 267 -19.04 8.66 -14.66
C ASP A 267 -19.79 9.22 -15.87
N ALA A 268 -20.70 8.46 -16.45
CA ALA A 268 -21.51 8.89 -17.59
C ALA A 268 -22.54 9.95 -17.19
N ALA A 269 -23.01 9.93 -15.94
CA ALA A 269 -23.97 10.91 -15.41
C ALA A 269 -23.32 12.26 -15.09
N ASP A 270 -22.04 12.27 -14.71
CA ASP A 270 -21.27 13.48 -14.43
C ASP A 270 -19.90 13.45 -15.14
N PRO A 271 -19.87 13.67 -16.47
CA PRO A 271 -18.64 13.60 -17.27
C PRO A 271 -17.60 14.67 -16.95
N ASP A 272 -18.05 15.79 -16.36
CA ASP A 272 -17.20 16.94 -15.99
C ASP A 272 -16.86 16.92 -14.49
N GLY A 273 -17.38 15.95 -13.74
CA GLY A 273 -17.11 15.76 -12.32
C GLY A 273 -15.61 15.57 -12.10
N ASP A 274 -15.03 16.38 -11.22
CA ASP A 274 -13.66 16.18 -10.78
C ASP A 274 -13.61 14.97 -9.84
N HIS A 275 -13.82 13.77 -10.42
CA HIS A 275 -13.67 12.50 -9.72
C HIS A 275 -12.21 12.26 -9.35
N GLY A 276 -11.50 13.27 -8.86
CA GLY A 276 -10.14 13.19 -8.30
C GLY A 276 -10.05 12.26 -7.07
N ILE A 277 -10.82 11.23 -7.05
CA ILE A 277 -11.38 10.41 -5.99
C ILE A 277 -10.68 9.07 -5.96
N GLY A 278 -10.51 8.54 -4.76
CA GLY A 278 -10.26 7.12 -4.59
C GLY A 278 -11.55 6.34 -4.79
N ARG A 279 -11.48 5.22 -5.51
CA ARG A 279 -12.60 4.30 -5.66
C ARG A 279 -12.31 2.98 -4.98
N ALA A 280 -13.31 2.43 -4.30
CA ALA A 280 -13.19 1.18 -3.61
C ALA A 280 -14.40 0.27 -3.86
N MET A 281 -14.11 -0.99 -4.12
CA MET A 281 -15.08 -2.08 -4.12
C MET A 281 -14.80 -2.94 -2.88
N VAL A 282 -15.79 -3.08 -2.00
CA VAL A 282 -15.69 -3.89 -0.77
C VAL A 282 -16.55 -5.12 -0.93
N ILE A 283 -15.96 -6.30 -1.01
CA ILE A 283 -16.64 -7.57 -1.23
C ILE A 283 -16.75 -8.32 0.09
N LEU A 284 -17.97 -8.68 0.49
CA LEU A 284 -18.22 -9.57 1.63
C LEU A 284 -18.85 -10.87 1.15
N GLY A 285 -18.28 -12.00 1.55
CA GLY A 285 -18.81 -13.34 1.25
C GLY A 285 -18.30 -14.42 2.19
N ASP A 286 -18.92 -15.59 2.14
CA ASP A 286 -18.68 -16.75 3.02
C ASP A 286 -18.18 -18.00 2.28
N GLY A 287 -17.99 -17.94 0.98
CA GLY A 287 -17.60 -19.12 0.20
C GLY A 287 -17.06 -18.82 -1.19
N ALA A 288 -16.33 -19.80 -1.71
CA ALA A 288 -15.90 -19.79 -3.10
C ALA A 288 -17.10 -19.88 -4.05
N PRO A 289 -17.00 -19.31 -5.26
CA PRO A 289 -18.04 -19.39 -6.27
C PRO A 289 -18.49 -20.83 -6.56
N ASN A 290 -19.81 -21.01 -6.68
CA ASN A 290 -20.37 -22.29 -7.06
C ASN A 290 -21.40 -22.15 -8.19
N ALA A 291 -21.34 -23.08 -9.16
CA ALA A 291 -22.19 -23.08 -10.32
C ALA A 291 -23.52 -23.80 -10.02
N SER A 292 -24.54 -23.01 -9.72
CA SER A 292 -25.93 -23.52 -9.60
C SER A 292 -26.91 -22.50 -10.19
N GLY A 293 -28.18 -22.90 -10.33
CA GLY A 293 -29.21 -22.03 -10.91
C GLY A 293 -28.86 -21.54 -12.33
N PRO A 294 -28.84 -20.21 -12.59
CA PRO A 294 -28.55 -19.67 -13.92
C PRO A 294 -27.15 -20.06 -14.43
N ASN A 295 -26.24 -20.39 -13.55
CA ASN A 295 -24.85 -20.70 -13.85
C ASN A 295 -24.54 -22.19 -13.92
N ALA A 296 -25.56 -23.06 -13.87
CA ALA A 296 -25.40 -24.54 -13.86
C ALA A 296 -24.64 -25.11 -15.08
N GLY A 297 -24.45 -24.32 -16.14
CA GLY A 297 -23.66 -24.69 -17.30
C GLY A 297 -22.19 -24.29 -17.23
N MET A 298 -21.77 -23.54 -16.21
CA MET A 298 -20.40 -23.08 -15.98
C MET A 298 -19.69 -23.99 -14.97
N SER A 299 -18.39 -24.05 -15.01
CA SER A 299 -17.62 -24.66 -13.93
C SER A 299 -17.35 -23.64 -12.81
N ASN A 300 -17.12 -24.11 -11.59
CA ASN A 300 -16.70 -23.23 -10.50
C ASN A 300 -15.42 -22.46 -10.87
N GLN A 301 -14.53 -23.09 -11.65
CA GLN A 301 -13.32 -22.43 -12.14
C GLN A 301 -13.62 -21.28 -13.10
N ASP A 302 -14.63 -21.40 -13.97
CA ASP A 302 -15.04 -20.32 -14.86
C ASP A 302 -15.59 -19.13 -14.06
N LEU A 303 -16.36 -19.40 -13.00
CA LEU A 303 -16.86 -18.36 -12.09
C LEU A 303 -15.74 -17.66 -11.32
N MET A 304 -14.74 -18.41 -10.84
CA MET A 304 -13.57 -17.84 -10.20
C MET A 304 -12.74 -17.00 -11.19
N ASN A 305 -12.53 -17.48 -12.41
CA ASN A 305 -11.82 -16.75 -13.45
C ASN A 305 -12.57 -15.47 -13.85
N HIS A 306 -13.89 -15.50 -13.88
CA HIS A 306 -14.70 -14.31 -14.12
C HIS A 306 -14.48 -13.27 -13.02
N ALA A 307 -14.56 -13.65 -11.74
CA ALA A 307 -14.31 -12.73 -10.63
C ALA A 307 -12.89 -12.11 -10.68
N LYS A 308 -11.87 -12.90 -10.99
CA LYS A 308 -10.50 -12.40 -11.20
C LYS A 308 -10.40 -11.42 -12.35
N SER A 309 -11.07 -11.70 -13.48
CA SER A 309 -11.12 -10.75 -14.60
C SER A 309 -11.80 -9.43 -14.22
N MET A 310 -12.83 -9.46 -13.36
CA MET A 310 -13.45 -8.24 -12.86
C MET A 310 -12.54 -7.49 -11.89
N ALA A 311 -11.76 -8.19 -11.07
CA ALA A 311 -10.76 -7.58 -10.22
C ALA A 311 -9.67 -6.87 -11.04
N ASP A 312 -9.17 -7.51 -12.10
CA ASP A 312 -8.20 -6.91 -13.03
C ASP A 312 -8.79 -5.67 -13.75
N GLN A 313 -10.08 -5.71 -14.11
CA GLN A 313 -10.78 -4.56 -14.69
C GLN A 313 -10.96 -3.43 -13.66
N ALA A 314 -11.24 -3.75 -12.39
CA ALA A 314 -11.30 -2.76 -11.32
C ALA A 314 -9.95 -2.02 -11.20
N GLU A 315 -8.84 -2.75 -11.14
CA GLU A 315 -7.49 -2.16 -11.09
C GLU A 315 -7.19 -1.29 -12.32
N ALA A 316 -7.57 -1.74 -13.51
CA ALA A 316 -7.39 -0.98 -14.75
C ALA A 316 -8.20 0.34 -14.80
N ASN A 317 -9.23 0.48 -13.96
CA ASN A 317 -10.03 1.68 -13.76
C ASN A 317 -9.71 2.41 -12.45
N ASP A 318 -8.53 2.18 -11.86
CA ASP A 318 -8.08 2.77 -10.59
C ASP A 318 -9.01 2.50 -9.39
N ILE A 319 -9.76 1.39 -9.41
CA ILE A 319 -10.65 0.94 -8.34
C ILE A 319 -9.91 -0.07 -7.47
N SER A 320 -9.74 0.24 -6.18
CA SER A 320 -9.15 -0.69 -5.22
C SER A 320 -10.17 -1.73 -4.78
N VAL A 321 -9.78 -3.01 -4.77
CA VAL A 321 -10.65 -4.12 -4.37
C VAL A 321 -10.25 -4.62 -2.99
N TYR A 322 -11.17 -4.52 -2.04
CA TYR A 322 -11.07 -5.00 -0.67
C TYR A 322 -11.95 -6.21 -0.50
N THR A 323 -11.49 -7.22 0.23
CA THR A 323 -12.29 -8.42 0.47
C THR A 323 -12.40 -8.72 1.96
N VAL A 324 -13.58 -9.13 2.39
CA VAL A 324 -13.84 -9.66 3.72
C VAL A 324 -14.42 -11.05 3.55
N PHE A 325 -13.70 -12.05 4.02
CA PHE A 325 -14.11 -13.44 3.95
C PHE A 325 -14.53 -13.94 5.33
N TYR A 326 -15.82 -14.26 5.44
CA TYR A 326 -16.34 -14.96 6.61
C TYR A 326 -16.10 -16.46 6.45
N ASP A 327 -15.34 -17.05 7.34
CA ASP A 327 -14.81 -18.40 7.20
C ASP A 327 -15.12 -19.28 8.43
N GLU A 328 -16.39 -19.61 8.60
CA GLU A 328 -16.85 -20.50 9.67
C GLU A 328 -16.22 -21.90 9.58
N THR A 329 -15.96 -22.38 8.36
CA THR A 329 -15.59 -23.78 8.11
C THR A 329 -14.10 -24.03 7.98
N ASN A 330 -13.28 -23.00 8.08
CA ASN A 330 -11.83 -23.05 7.83
C ASN A 330 -11.51 -23.45 6.38
N ASP A 331 -12.19 -22.79 5.43
CA ASP A 331 -12.02 -23.00 3.99
C ASP A 331 -10.82 -22.21 3.45
N ASP A 332 -9.65 -22.86 3.46
CA ASP A 332 -8.43 -22.25 2.92
C ASP A 332 -8.51 -21.97 1.41
N ALA A 333 -9.34 -22.70 0.66
CA ALA A 333 -9.51 -22.47 -0.78
C ALA A 333 -10.37 -21.21 -1.03
N GLY A 334 -11.43 -21.02 -0.25
CA GLY A 334 -12.23 -19.80 -0.25
C GLY A 334 -11.40 -18.59 0.16
N ALA A 335 -10.62 -18.71 1.24
CA ALA A 335 -9.73 -17.65 1.69
C ALA A 335 -8.71 -17.24 0.60
N ALA A 336 -8.05 -18.22 0.00
CA ALA A 336 -7.10 -17.97 -1.09
C ALA A 336 -7.75 -17.32 -2.32
N PHE A 337 -9.03 -17.68 -2.61
CA PHE A 337 -9.79 -17.04 -3.69
C PHE A 337 -10.05 -15.55 -3.38
N PHE A 338 -10.50 -15.22 -2.16
CA PHE A 338 -10.76 -13.83 -1.77
C PHE A 338 -9.45 -13.00 -1.70
N GLU A 339 -8.35 -13.58 -1.24
CA GLU A 339 -7.02 -12.94 -1.28
C GLU A 339 -6.59 -12.61 -2.72
N ASP A 340 -6.87 -13.49 -3.68
CA ASP A 340 -6.50 -13.32 -5.10
C ASP A 340 -7.36 -12.28 -5.84
N LEU A 341 -8.47 -11.83 -5.25
CA LEU A 341 -9.29 -10.74 -5.79
C LEU A 341 -8.78 -9.34 -5.39
N VAL A 342 -7.90 -9.23 -4.40
CA VAL A 342 -7.40 -7.93 -3.92
C VAL A 342 -6.62 -7.22 -5.02
N ARG A 343 -6.92 -5.93 -5.23
CA ARG A 343 -6.24 -5.07 -6.21
C ARG A 343 -6.03 -3.66 -5.67
N GLY A 344 -5.09 -2.95 -6.27
CA GLY A 344 -4.78 -1.58 -5.91
C GLY A 344 -4.28 -1.45 -4.48
N GLN A 345 -4.93 -0.60 -3.67
CA GLN A 345 -4.65 -0.42 -2.24
C GLN A 345 -5.48 -1.34 -1.34
N GLY A 346 -6.18 -2.31 -1.95
CA GLY A 346 -7.04 -3.24 -1.23
C GLY A 346 -6.31 -4.14 -0.24
N THR A 347 -7.07 -4.72 0.65
CA THR A 347 -6.62 -5.74 1.60
C THR A 347 -7.65 -6.86 1.70
N ALA A 348 -7.17 -8.09 1.95
CA ALA A 348 -8.02 -9.21 2.31
C ALA A 348 -8.10 -9.34 3.83
N LEU A 349 -9.30 -9.43 4.35
CA LEU A 349 -9.58 -9.72 5.76
C LEU A 349 -10.32 -11.05 5.85
N ARG A 350 -10.02 -11.83 6.89
CA ARG A 350 -10.64 -13.12 7.16
C ARG A 350 -11.02 -13.22 8.63
N THR A 351 -12.22 -13.72 8.92
CA THR A 351 -12.63 -14.03 10.28
C THR A 351 -13.50 -15.28 10.33
N PRO A 352 -13.33 -16.16 11.32
CA PRO A 352 -14.24 -17.27 11.59
C PRO A 352 -15.43 -16.86 12.45
N ASP A 353 -15.49 -15.63 12.95
CA ASP A 353 -16.53 -15.12 13.85
C ASP A 353 -17.24 -13.93 13.19
N SER A 354 -18.50 -14.10 12.83
CA SER A 354 -19.31 -13.05 12.20
C SER A 354 -19.48 -11.82 13.09
N ALA A 355 -19.40 -11.96 14.42
CA ALA A 355 -19.45 -10.86 15.37
C ALA A 355 -18.23 -9.89 15.23
N GLU A 356 -17.14 -10.31 14.60
CA GLU A 356 -15.99 -9.46 14.30
C GLU A 356 -16.16 -8.60 13.03
N LEU A 357 -17.12 -8.94 12.15
CA LEU A 357 -17.34 -8.23 10.88
C LEU A 357 -17.48 -6.71 11.06
N PRO A 358 -18.22 -6.17 12.04
CA PRO A 358 -18.30 -4.73 12.24
C PRO A 358 -16.94 -4.09 12.53
N THR A 359 -16.08 -4.76 13.30
CA THR A 359 -14.74 -4.28 13.61
C THR A 359 -13.84 -4.29 12.37
N LEU A 360 -13.94 -5.35 11.55
CA LEU A 360 -13.21 -5.45 10.29
C LEU A 360 -13.63 -4.36 9.31
N PHE A 361 -14.92 -4.10 9.15
CA PHE A 361 -15.42 -3.04 8.27
C PHE A 361 -15.02 -1.64 8.75
N ALA A 362 -15.03 -1.39 10.05
CA ALA A 362 -14.50 -0.15 10.61
C ALA A 362 -12.99 0.00 10.35
N SER A 363 -12.23 -1.10 10.37
CA SER A 363 -10.81 -1.10 10.04
C SER A 363 -10.55 -0.83 8.55
N LEU A 364 -11.38 -1.41 7.66
CA LEU A 364 -11.34 -1.11 6.22
C LEU A 364 -11.55 0.37 5.95
N CYS A 365 -12.61 0.95 6.50
CA CYS A 365 -12.84 2.38 6.38
C CYS A 365 -11.64 3.20 6.87
N SER A 366 -10.98 2.76 7.93
CA SER A 366 -9.78 3.42 8.44
C SER A 366 -8.62 3.39 7.46
N SER A 367 -8.57 2.40 6.58
CA SER A 367 -7.50 2.22 5.58
C SER A 367 -7.80 2.90 4.23
N LEU A 368 -9.09 3.06 3.86
CA LEU A 368 -9.50 3.59 2.56
C LEU A 368 -8.86 4.93 2.18
N PRO A 369 -8.84 5.97 3.03
CA PRO A 369 -8.28 7.26 2.67
C PRO A 369 -6.78 7.42 2.96
N LEU A 370 -6.07 6.36 3.39
CA LEU A 370 -4.64 6.42 3.71
C LEU A 370 -3.79 6.26 2.47
N ARG A 371 -2.87 7.21 2.26
CA ARG A 371 -1.83 7.08 1.24
C ARG A 371 -0.51 7.66 1.74
N LEU A 372 0.59 7.07 1.27
CA LEU A 372 1.89 7.68 1.37
C LEU A 372 1.94 8.89 0.41
N VAL A 373 2.32 10.04 0.90
CA VAL A 373 2.39 11.29 0.13
C VAL A 373 3.82 11.82 0.01
N GLN A 374 4.77 11.24 0.78
CA GLN A 374 6.19 11.57 0.72
C GLN A 374 7.04 10.40 1.26
#